data_74cbd16ec80f6c9686696a9ea4c5406e
#
_entry.id   74cbd16ec80f6c9686696a9ea4c5406e
#
_cell.length_a   1.000
_cell.length_b   1.000
_cell.length_c   1.000
_cell.angle_alpha   90.00
_cell.angle_beta   90.00
_cell.angle_gamma   90.00
#
_symmetry.space_group_name_H-M   'P 1'
#
loop_
_entity.id
_entity.type
_entity.pdbx_description
1 polymer ?
#
loop_
_entity_poly.entity_id
_entity_poly.type
_entity_poly.pdbx_seq_one_letter_code
_entity_poly.pdbx_strand_id
1 'polypeptide(L)'
;MVTIKDVARDAGVSVGTVSNVLNGGRVSEARRKLVEASIEKLGYQVNTLAKGMRMQKTDYVVVILPNLINPYFALLLDALESELSAVGKQVLLCLSGDDAEREVAFMDMAKQNKVDGIIGVTYSKVEEERIENMAFVSIDRHYKSHIP
;
A
#
# COMPACT_ATOMS: atom_id res chain seq x y z
N MET A 1 18.57 12.75 2.50
CA MET A 1 17.09 12.66 2.52
C MET A 1 16.60 13.24 3.83
N VAL A 2 15.69 14.21 3.79
CA VAL A 2 15.11 14.84 5.01
C VAL A 2 14.23 13.85 5.75
N THR A 3 14.36 13.77 7.06
CA THR A 3 13.64 12.84 7.91
C THR A 3 12.69 13.57 8.86
N ILE A 4 11.73 12.84 9.44
CA ILE A 4 10.84 13.39 10.48
C ILE A 4 11.59 13.96 11.67
N LYS A 5 12.80 13.43 11.97
CA LYS A 5 13.67 13.93 13.04
C LYS A 5 14.26 15.31 12.70
N ASP A 6 14.54 15.56 11.44
CA ASP A 6 15.05 16.85 10.97
C ASP A 6 13.97 17.92 11.03
N VAL A 7 12.73 17.57 10.63
CA VAL A 7 11.57 18.46 10.81
C VAL A 7 11.32 18.80 12.27
N ALA A 8 11.38 17.79 13.16
CA ALA A 8 11.19 18.01 14.60
C ALA A 8 12.24 18.94 15.19
N ARG A 9 13.49 18.80 14.75
CA ARG A 9 14.62 19.63 15.17
C ARG A 9 14.46 21.08 14.68
N ASP A 10 14.10 21.28 13.42
CA ASP A 10 13.92 22.62 12.83
C ASP A 10 12.70 23.32 13.42
N ALA A 11 11.60 22.62 13.66
CA ALA A 11 10.40 23.16 14.29
C ALA A 11 10.49 23.36 15.81
N GLY A 12 11.54 22.88 16.47
CA GLY A 12 11.70 22.94 17.91
C GLY A 12 10.66 22.15 18.71
N VAL A 13 10.19 21.03 18.16
CA VAL A 13 9.17 20.16 18.78
C VAL A 13 9.62 18.71 18.83
N SER A 14 8.88 17.86 19.56
CA SER A 14 9.16 16.43 19.59
C SER A 14 8.75 15.74 18.26
N VAL A 15 9.39 14.63 17.95
CA VAL A 15 9.01 13.77 16.80
C VAL A 15 7.55 13.33 16.91
N GLY A 16 7.06 13.08 18.14
CA GLY A 16 5.65 12.76 18.39
C GLY A 16 4.70 13.90 18.00
N THR A 17 5.10 15.16 18.24
CA THR A 17 4.31 16.34 17.82
C THR A 17 4.24 16.43 16.30
N VAL A 18 5.37 16.26 15.59
CA VAL A 18 5.38 16.22 14.11
C VAL A 18 4.48 15.10 13.59
N SER A 19 4.61 13.90 14.18
CA SER A 19 3.76 12.75 13.79
C SER A 19 2.27 13.04 13.99
N ASN A 20 1.89 13.70 15.10
CA ASN A 20 0.51 14.07 15.35
C ASN A 20 -0.02 15.11 14.34
N VAL A 21 0.80 16.09 13.95
CA VAL A 21 0.43 17.05 12.89
C VAL A 21 0.17 16.35 11.58
N LEU A 22 1.10 15.47 11.16
CA LEU A 22 0.99 14.70 9.92
C LEU A 22 -0.20 13.73 9.88
N ASN A 23 -0.68 13.29 11.05
CA ASN A 23 -1.81 12.33 11.15
C ASN A 23 -3.13 13.00 11.54
N GLY A 24 -3.22 14.33 11.55
CA GLY A 24 -4.44 15.04 11.95
C GLY A 24 -4.77 14.94 13.43
N GLY A 25 -3.81 14.54 14.26
CA GLY A 25 -3.96 14.45 15.71
C GLY A 25 -4.11 15.82 16.38
N ARG A 26 -4.49 15.79 17.67
CA ARG A 26 -4.65 17.03 18.47
C ARG A 26 -3.29 17.65 18.75
N VAL A 27 -3.03 18.81 18.20
CA VAL A 27 -1.86 19.65 18.44
C VAL A 27 -2.34 21.11 18.51
N SER A 28 -1.72 21.93 19.35
CA SER A 28 -2.05 23.36 19.41
C SER A 28 -1.74 24.02 18.06
N GLU A 29 -2.55 25.01 17.69
CA GLU A 29 -2.41 25.73 16.41
C GLU A 29 -1.01 26.33 16.23
N ALA A 30 -0.42 26.88 17.30
CA ALA A 30 0.93 27.41 17.26
C ALA A 30 1.98 26.34 16.88
N ARG A 31 1.91 25.14 17.46
CA ARG A 31 2.84 24.04 17.13
C ARG A 31 2.58 23.49 15.74
N ARG A 32 1.31 23.43 15.30
CA ARG A 32 0.97 23.02 13.93
C ARG A 32 1.64 23.92 12.89
N LYS A 33 1.51 25.23 13.03
CA LYS A 33 2.15 26.20 12.13
C LYS A 33 3.67 26.08 12.09
N LEU A 34 4.32 25.86 13.22
CA LEU A 34 5.78 25.66 13.27
C LEU A 34 6.20 24.40 12.48
N VAL A 35 5.45 23.30 12.64
CA VAL A 35 5.73 22.05 11.93
C VAL A 35 5.49 22.20 10.43
N GLU A 36 4.38 22.80 10.04
CA GLU A 36 4.03 23.01 8.61
C GLU A 36 5.08 23.90 7.92
N ALA A 37 5.50 24.98 8.55
CA ALA A 37 6.57 25.85 8.03
C ALA A 37 7.91 25.09 7.88
N SER A 38 8.25 24.22 8.84
CA SER A 38 9.47 23.39 8.76
C SER A 38 9.38 22.33 7.67
N ILE A 39 8.20 21.72 7.46
CA ILE A 39 7.96 20.77 6.37
C ILE A 39 8.20 21.44 5.02
N GLU A 40 7.61 22.62 4.81
CA GLU A 40 7.76 23.41 3.58
C GLU A 40 9.22 23.82 3.36
N LYS A 41 9.85 24.41 4.38
CA LYS A 41 11.24 24.87 4.35
C LYS A 41 12.23 23.77 3.99
N LEU A 42 12.05 22.57 4.57
CA LEU A 42 12.95 21.43 4.39
C LEU A 42 12.59 20.58 3.17
N GLY A 43 11.44 20.83 2.51
CA GLY A 43 10.94 19.98 1.43
C GLY A 43 10.65 18.54 1.91
N TYR A 44 10.21 18.38 3.16
CA TYR A 44 9.94 17.05 3.71
C TYR A 44 8.71 16.43 3.06
N GLN A 45 8.90 15.28 2.45
CA GLN A 45 7.80 14.48 1.91
C GLN A 45 7.49 13.33 2.88
N VAL A 46 6.20 13.21 3.23
CA VAL A 46 5.73 12.09 4.06
C VAL A 46 5.92 10.80 3.27
N ASN A 47 6.73 9.90 3.79
CA ASN A 47 6.79 8.55 3.24
C ASN A 47 5.50 7.82 3.64
N THR A 48 4.53 7.80 2.71
CA THR A 48 3.22 7.16 2.91
C THR A 48 3.33 5.66 3.14
N LEU A 49 4.34 5.00 2.55
CA LEU A 49 4.63 3.59 2.81
C LEU A 49 5.08 3.36 4.25
N ALA A 50 5.98 4.22 4.79
CA ALA A 50 6.40 4.13 6.18
C ALA A 50 5.28 4.48 7.17
N LYS A 51 4.33 5.32 6.77
CA LYS A 51 3.13 5.65 7.54
C LYS A 51 2.17 4.45 7.62
N GLY A 52 1.92 3.79 6.50
CA GLY A 52 1.07 2.58 6.40
C GLY A 52 1.59 1.44 7.28
N MET A 53 2.91 1.24 7.34
CA MET A 53 3.54 0.22 8.19
C MET A 53 3.24 0.41 9.70
N ARG A 54 3.03 1.65 10.17
CA ARG A 54 2.67 1.94 11.57
C ARG A 54 1.18 1.75 11.86
N MET A 55 0.30 2.00 10.87
CA MET A 55 -1.16 1.98 11.05
C MET A 55 -1.79 0.63 10.71
N GLN A 56 -1.02 -0.37 10.25
CA GLN A 56 -1.50 -1.67 9.73
C GLN A 56 -2.49 -1.51 8.54
N LYS A 57 -2.52 -0.35 7.92
CA LYS A 57 -3.29 -0.04 6.69
C LYS A 57 -2.42 0.80 5.80
N THR A 58 -2.16 0.31 4.60
CA THR A 58 -1.30 1.01 3.64
C THR A 58 -2.10 1.77 2.59
N ASP A 59 -3.40 1.48 2.49
CA ASP A 59 -4.31 1.90 1.42
C ASP A 59 -3.86 1.42 0.02
N TYR A 60 -2.96 0.42 -0.02
CA TYR A 60 -2.53 -0.23 -1.26
C TYR A 60 -3.17 -1.61 -1.41
N VAL A 61 -3.60 -1.90 -2.64
CA VAL A 61 -4.02 -3.23 -3.09
C VAL A 61 -3.10 -3.65 -4.22
N VAL A 62 -2.50 -4.84 -4.12
CA VAL A 62 -1.68 -5.41 -5.18
C VAL A 62 -2.61 -6.11 -6.18
N VAL A 63 -2.46 -5.79 -7.46
CA VAL A 63 -3.13 -6.48 -8.57
C VAL A 63 -2.08 -7.25 -9.35
N ILE A 64 -2.20 -8.58 -9.37
CA ILE A 64 -1.27 -9.47 -10.09
C ILE A 64 -1.99 -9.95 -11.36
N LEU A 65 -1.43 -9.59 -12.52
CA LEU A 65 -1.94 -10.00 -13.83
C LEU A 65 -0.83 -10.69 -14.63
N PRO A 66 -1.18 -11.62 -15.55
CA PRO A 66 -0.19 -12.25 -16.42
C PRO A 66 0.53 -11.25 -17.31
N ASN A 67 -0.24 -10.40 -18.00
CA ASN A 67 0.26 -9.38 -18.94
C ASN A 67 -0.83 -8.33 -19.20
N LEU A 68 -0.51 -7.31 -20.00
CA LEU A 68 -1.48 -6.31 -20.49
C LEU A 68 -1.68 -6.36 -22.01
N ILE A 69 -1.15 -7.40 -22.68
CA ILE A 69 -1.29 -7.58 -24.13
C ILE A 69 -2.72 -8.01 -24.45
N ASN A 70 -3.29 -8.87 -23.61
CA ASN A 70 -4.69 -9.25 -23.74
C ASN A 70 -5.58 -8.09 -23.25
N PRO A 71 -6.44 -7.52 -24.12
CA PRO A 71 -7.33 -6.40 -23.77
C PRO A 71 -8.22 -6.66 -22.56
N TYR A 72 -8.58 -7.92 -22.29
CA TYR A 72 -9.35 -8.30 -21.11
C TYR A 72 -8.67 -7.84 -19.81
N PHE A 73 -7.36 -8.07 -19.67
CA PHE A 73 -6.64 -7.68 -18.46
C PHE A 73 -6.49 -6.17 -18.30
N ALA A 74 -6.36 -5.45 -19.41
CA ALA A 74 -6.33 -3.99 -19.40
C ALA A 74 -7.69 -3.41 -18.95
N LEU A 75 -8.80 -3.92 -19.47
CA LEU A 75 -10.15 -3.51 -19.08
C LEU A 75 -10.45 -3.89 -17.61
N LEU A 76 -10.02 -5.06 -17.17
CA LEU A 76 -10.16 -5.50 -15.79
C LEU A 76 -9.38 -4.57 -14.84
N LEU A 77 -8.14 -4.22 -15.18
CA LEU A 77 -7.33 -3.31 -14.40
C LEU A 77 -7.95 -1.92 -14.28
N ASP A 78 -8.45 -1.37 -15.38
CA ASP A 78 -9.12 -0.07 -15.42
C ASP A 78 -10.36 -0.06 -14.50
N ALA A 79 -11.19 -1.10 -14.58
CA ALA A 79 -12.34 -1.25 -13.70
C ALA A 79 -11.95 -1.38 -12.21
N LEU A 80 -10.95 -2.21 -11.90
CA LEU A 80 -10.46 -2.39 -10.53
C LEU A 80 -9.86 -1.09 -9.97
N GLU A 81 -9.07 -0.37 -10.77
CA GLU A 81 -8.48 0.91 -10.36
C GLU A 81 -9.57 1.93 -10.03
N SER A 82 -10.58 2.07 -10.90
CA SER A 82 -11.70 2.99 -10.69
C SER A 82 -12.45 2.71 -9.38
N GLU A 83 -12.81 1.44 -9.12
CA GLU A 83 -13.54 1.05 -7.91
C GLU A 83 -12.68 1.20 -6.64
N LEU A 84 -11.41 0.81 -6.70
CA LEU A 84 -10.50 0.93 -5.56
C LEU A 84 -10.19 2.39 -5.24
N SER A 85 -9.98 3.22 -6.25
CA SER A 85 -9.74 4.66 -6.10
C SER A 85 -10.95 5.36 -5.47
N ALA A 86 -12.18 4.98 -5.82
CA ALA A 86 -13.41 5.51 -5.25
C ALA A 86 -13.53 5.29 -3.73
N VAL A 87 -12.86 4.24 -3.20
CA VAL A 87 -12.80 3.95 -1.76
C VAL A 87 -11.46 4.34 -1.12
N GLY A 88 -10.65 5.14 -1.80
CA GLY A 88 -9.37 5.67 -1.30
C GLY A 88 -8.23 4.67 -1.31
N LYS A 89 -8.33 3.58 -2.09
CA LYS A 89 -7.26 2.60 -2.27
C LYS A 89 -6.44 2.91 -3.52
N GLN A 90 -5.15 2.58 -3.47
CA GLN A 90 -4.22 2.71 -4.60
C GLN A 90 -3.84 1.33 -5.13
N VAL A 91 -3.73 1.18 -6.43
CA VAL A 91 -3.35 -0.07 -7.08
C VAL A 91 -1.83 -0.14 -7.27
N LEU A 92 -1.24 -1.25 -6.85
CA LEU A 92 0.12 -1.67 -7.21
C LEU A 92 0.03 -2.79 -8.23
N LEU A 93 0.28 -2.49 -9.50
CA LEU A 93 0.24 -3.49 -10.56
C LEU A 93 1.53 -4.30 -10.59
N CYS A 94 1.39 -5.64 -10.61
CA CYS A 94 2.45 -6.61 -10.78
C CYS A 94 2.15 -7.50 -11.99
N LEU A 95 3.08 -7.62 -12.93
CA LEU A 95 2.93 -8.47 -14.11
C LEU A 95 3.78 -9.72 -13.96
N SER A 96 3.12 -10.88 -13.83
CA SER A 96 3.80 -12.16 -13.60
C SER A 96 4.41 -12.76 -14.86
N GLY A 97 3.83 -12.50 -16.03
CA GLY A 97 4.25 -13.12 -17.29
C GLY A 97 3.99 -14.63 -17.31
N ASP A 98 2.95 -15.09 -16.63
CA ASP A 98 2.62 -16.52 -16.43
C ASP A 98 3.70 -17.32 -15.66
N ASP A 99 4.57 -16.64 -14.92
CA ASP A 99 5.66 -17.21 -14.14
C ASP A 99 5.25 -17.38 -12.68
N ALA A 100 5.16 -18.63 -12.22
CA ALA A 100 4.74 -18.98 -10.86
C ALA A 100 5.71 -18.44 -9.79
N GLU A 101 7.01 -18.40 -10.05
CA GLU A 101 8.00 -17.89 -9.09
C GLU A 101 7.82 -16.37 -8.90
N ARG A 102 7.54 -15.65 -9.99
CA ARG A 102 7.24 -14.22 -9.93
C ARG A 102 5.93 -13.93 -9.19
N GLU A 103 4.89 -14.75 -9.40
CA GLU A 103 3.63 -14.62 -8.65
C GLU A 103 3.87 -14.74 -7.15
N VAL A 104 4.62 -15.77 -6.73
CA VAL A 104 5.01 -15.99 -5.33
C VAL A 104 5.82 -14.80 -4.79
N ALA A 105 6.81 -14.33 -5.54
CA ALA A 105 7.62 -13.18 -5.11
C ALA A 105 6.77 -11.91 -4.91
N PHE A 106 5.75 -11.67 -5.74
CA PHE A 106 4.83 -10.55 -5.58
C PHE A 106 3.93 -10.71 -4.34
N MET A 107 3.49 -11.93 -4.04
CA MET A 107 2.73 -12.19 -2.81
C MET A 107 3.57 -11.96 -1.56
N ASP A 108 4.81 -12.45 -1.55
CA ASP A 108 5.76 -12.23 -0.46
C ASP A 108 6.07 -10.72 -0.28
N MET A 109 6.26 -10.00 -1.36
CA MET A 109 6.43 -8.55 -1.36
C MET A 109 5.20 -7.84 -0.77
N ALA A 110 4.00 -8.23 -1.18
CA ALA A 110 2.75 -7.68 -0.66
C ALA A 110 2.62 -7.91 0.86
N LYS A 111 2.93 -9.12 1.33
CA LYS A 111 2.94 -9.48 2.75
C LYS A 111 3.96 -8.68 3.55
N GLN A 112 5.20 -8.56 3.06
CA GLN A 112 6.26 -7.77 3.70
C GLN A 112 5.89 -6.29 3.83
N ASN A 113 5.24 -5.73 2.80
CA ASN A 113 4.82 -4.33 2.79
C ASN A 113 3.45 -4.10 3.46
N LYS A 114 2.81 -5.15 4.00
CA LYS A 114 1.53 -5.09 4.70
C LYS A 114 0.45 -4.37 3.89
N VAL A 115 0.36 -4.66 2.59
CA VAL A 115 -0.71 -4.14 1.76
C VAL A 115 -2.06 -4.62 2.25
N ASP A 116 -3.13 -3.90 1.95
CA ASP A 116 -4.46 -4.16 2.46
C ASP A 116 -5.10 -5.41 1.84
N GLY A 117 -4.64 -5.81 0.64
CA GLY A 117 -5.08 -7.02 -0.03
C GLY A 117 -4.39 -7.27 -1.36
N ILE A 118 -4.66 -8.46 -1.91
CA ILE A 118 -4.19 -8.89 -3.23
C ILE A 118 -5.39 -9.30 -4.08
N ILE A 119 -5.45 -8.85 -5.31
CA ILE A 119 -6.36 -9.34 -6.35
C ILE A 119 -5.48 -9.96 -7.44
N GLY A 120 -5.68 -11.24 -7.76
CA GLY A 120 -4.83 -11.95 -8.69
C GLY A 120 -5.59 -12.74 -9.74
N VAL A 121 -5.14 -12.62 -11.01
CA VAL A 121 -5.36 -13.64 -12.03
C VAL A 121 -4.10 -14.50 -12.03
N THR A 122 -4.12 -15.56 -11.25
CA THR A 122 -2.93 -16.40 -11.02
C THR A 122 -3.13 -17.77 -11.62
N TYR A 123 -2.09 -18.32 -12.21
CA TYR A 123 -2.08 -19.65 -12.82
C TYR A 123 -1.32 -20.67 -11.97
N SER A 124 -0.58 -20.22 -10.97
CA SER A 124 0.13 -21.07 -10.04
C SER A 124 -0.78 -21.60 -8.92
N LYS A 125 -0.45 -22.78 -8.39
CA LYS A 125 -1.03 -23.25 -7.13
C LYS A 125 -0.39 -22.44 -6.00
N VAL A 126 -1.15 -21.47 -5.48
CA VAL A 126 -0.71 -20.75 -4.29
C VAL A 126 -0.95 -21.64 -3.08
N GLU A 127 0.09 -21.88 -2.29
CA GLU A 127 -0.03 -22.57 -1.02
C GLU A 127 -0.86 -21.72 -0.06
N GLU A 128 -1.88 -22.30 0.58
CA GLU A 128 -2.80 -21.59 1.48
C GLU A 128 -2.06 -20.84 2.60
N GLU A 129 -0.95 -21.41 3.09
CA GLU A 129 -0.10 -20.82 4.11
C GLU A 129 0.50 -19.47 3.69
N ARG A 130 0.68 -19.23 2.40
CA ARG A 130 1.25 -17.97 1.89
C ARG A 130 0.26 -16.80 1.95
N ILE A 131 -1.02 -17.07 1.83
CA ILE A 131 -2.10 -16.08 1.86
C ILE A 131 -2.80 -16.02 3.22
N GLU A 132 -2.36 -16.84 4.19
CA GLU A 132 -2.90 -16.83 5.54
C GLU A 132 -2.82 -15.44 6.16
N ASN A 133 -3.92 -14.96 6.72
CA ASN A 133 -4.08 -13.63 7.31
C ASN A 133 -3.96 -12.44 6.32
N MET A 134 -4.15 -12.67 5.01
CA MET A 134 -4.20 -11.63 4.00
C MET A 134 -5.51 -11.69 3.22
N ALA A 135 -6.11 -10.52 2.93
CA ALA A 135 -7.24 -10.46 2.03
C ALA A 135 -6.75 -10.79 0.60
N PHE A 136 -7.20 -11.93 0.08
CA PHE A 136 -6.84 -12.42 -1.25
C PHE A 136 -8.08 -12.74 -2.07
N VAL A 137 -8.16 -12.18 -3.27
CA VAL A 137 -9.21 -12.47 -4.25
C VAL A 137 -8.58 -13.04 -5.51
N SER A 138 -8.98 -14.25 -5.89
CA SER A 138 -8.59 -14.86 -7.17
C SER A 138 -9.69 -14.66 -8.20
N ILE A 139 -9.32 -14.22 -9.40
CA ILE A 139 -10.20 -14.12 -10.55
C ILE A 139 -9.87 -15.26 -11.50
N ASP A 140 -10.91 -15.95 -11.99
CA ASP A 140 -10.86 -17.03 -12.99
C ASP A 140 -10.30 -18.39 -12.51
N ARG A 141 -9.89 -18.55 -11.23
CA ARG A 141 -9.55 -19.87 -10.67
C ARG A 141 -10.06 -20.06 -9.26
N HIS A 142 -10.70 -21.20 -9.03
CA HIS A 142 -11.08 -21.66 -7.70
C HIS A 142 -9.87 -22.28 -7.01
N TYR A 143 -9.31 -21.60 -6.04
CA TYR A 143 -8.56 -22.29 -5.00
C TYR A 143 -9.57 -23.09 -4.17
N LYS A 144 -9.31 -24.41 -4.03
CA LYS A 144 -10.06 -25.24 -3.09
C LYS A 144 -9.63 -24.84 -1.66
N SER A 145 -10.04 -23.73 -1.18
CA SER A 145 -10.02 -23.44 0.25
C SER A 145 -11.46 -23.30 0.71
N HIS A 146 -11.78 -23.98 1.78
CA HIS A 146 -13.04 -23.81 2.50
C HIS A 146 -13.11 -22.36 3.00
N ILE A 147 -13.74 -21.52 2.21
CA ILE A 147 -14.26 -20.23 2.73
C ILE A 147 -15.70 -20.52 3.10
N PRO A 148 -16.08 -20.33 4.39
CA PRO A 148 -17.45 -20.54 4.84
C PRO A 148 -18.44 -19.59 4.14
#